data_5876aea355c7a8070ee865681995dbd1
#
_entry.id   5876aea355c7a8070ee865681995dbd1
#
_cell.length_a   1.000
_cell.length_b   1.000
_cell.length_c   1.000
_cell.angle_alpha   90.00
_cell.angle_beta   90.00
_cell.angle_gamma   90.00
#
_symmetry.space_group_name_H-M   'P 1'
#
loop_
_entity.id
_entity.type
_entity.pdbx_description
1 polymer ?
#
loop_
_entity_poly.entity_id
_entity_poly.type
_entity_poly.pdbx_seq_one_letter_code
_entity_poly.pdbx_strand_id
1 'polypeptide(L)'
;MTPLDQNFQNIDFSLEALPDSNFEDCSFSFCNFANLNLSSIKFSNCEFNDCNLSLCNINGTAWRQVQFNNCKMLGLHFENANPMGLQMNFNQCNLMHASFFQVVLKKTIFKSCNLTECDFTESDFSKSVFQECDFSGAVFYNSNLEFVDFRTSVRYAIHPERNKIKKAIFSQSEIRGLLEQYGIVIE
;
A
#
# COMPACT_ATOMS: atom_id res chain seq x y z
N MET A 1 -26.33 12.29 6.77
CA MET A 1 -26.65 10.86 6.98
C MET A 1 -25.46 10.10 6.42
N THR A 2 -24.73 9.35 7.21
CA THR A 2 -23.54 8.61 6.72
C THR A 2 -23.96 7.74 5.55
N PRO A 3 -23.30 7.80 4.37
CA PRO A 3 -23.54 6.86 3.30
C PRO A 3 -23.24 5.45 3.79
N LEU A 4 -24.27 4.62 3.90
CA LEU A 4 -24.18 3.24 4.30
C LEU A 4 -24.62 2.39 3.10
N ASP A 5 -23.83 1.39 2.75
CA ASP A 5 -24.14 0.42 1.67
C ASP A 5 -24.47 1.10 0.32
N GLN A 6 -23.63 2.07 -0.07
CA GLN A 6 -23.80 2.81 -1.32
C GLN A 6 -22.75 2.42 -2.35
N ASN A 7 -23.18 2.42 -3.62
CA ASN A 7 -22.32 2.18 -4.77
C ASN A 7 -22.14 3.46 -5.59
N PHE A 8 -20.91 3.95 -5.68
CA PHE A 8 -20.50 5.08 -6.49
C PHE A 8 -19.82 4.55 -7.75
N GLN A 9 -20.31 4.96 -8.93
CA GLN A 9 -19.75 4.44 -10.16
C GLN A 9 -19.56 5.51 -11.21
N ASN A 10 -18.39 5.50 -11.89
CA ASN A 10 -18.05 6.42 -12.96
C ASN A 10 -18.15 7.91 -12.58
N ILE A 11 -17.78 8.25 -11.34
CA ILE A 11 -17.83 9.61 -10.83
C ILE A 11 -16.43 10.23 -10.85
N ASP A 12 -16.34 11.45 -11.37
CA ASP A 12 -15.15 12.27 -11.25
C ASP A 12 -15.29 13.24 -10.07
N PHE A 13 -14.76 12.84 -8.92
CA PHE A 13 -14.77 13.66 -7.71
C PHE A 13 -13.82 14.86 -7.76
N SER A 14 -13.00 15.00 -8.81
CA SER A 14 -12.28 16.25 -9.06
C SER A 14 -13.20 17.37 -9.56
N LEU A 15 -14.37 17.00 -10.07
CA LEU A 15 -15.40 17.93 -10.58
C LEU A 15 -16.63 17.98 -9.67
N GLU A 16 -16.86 16.92 -8.90
CA GLU A 16 -18.02 16.79 -8.02
C GLU A 16 -17.57 16.62 -6.57
N ALA A 17 -18.21 17.29 -5.64
CA ALA A 17 -17.88 17.14 -4.22
C ALA A 17 -18.25 15.75 -3.71
N LEU A 18 -17.41 15.20 -2.82
CA LEU A 18 -17.78 14.00 -2.08
C LEU A 18 -19.06 14.27 -1.27
N PRO A 19 -20.01 13.34 -1.27
CA PRO A 19 -21.32 13.56 -0.64
C PRO A 19 -21.27 13.57 0.90
N ASP A 20 -20.19 13.03 1.49
CA ASP A 20 -20.00 12.95 2.94
C ASP A 20 -18.51 12.88 3.29
N SER A 21 -18.20 12.87 4.58
CA SER A 21 -16.87 12.66 5.16
C SER A 21 -16.71 11.30 5.86
N ASN A 22 -17.75 10.46 5.85
CA ASN A 22 -17.75 9.16 6.52
C ASN A 22 -18.52 8.14 5.67
N PHE A 23 -17.81 7.12 5.20
CA PHE A 23 -18.35 6.08 4.32
C PHE A 23 -18.20 4.72 5.02
N GLU A 24 -19.29 3.95 5.06
CA GLU A 24 -19.31 2.62 5.66
C GLU A 24 -20.00 1.63 4.71
N ASP A 25 -19.37 0.47 4.51
CA ASP A 25 -19.86 -0.59 3.59
C ASP A 25 -20.11 -0.08 2.15
N CYS A 26 -19.31 0.90 1.70
CA CYS A 26 -19.49 1.53 0.39
C CYS A 26 -18.52 0.96 -0.64
N SER A 27 -18.94 0.96 -1.91
CA SER A 27 -18.06 0.66 -3.04
C SER A 27 -17.93 1.85 -3.99
N PHE A 28 -16.70 2.02 -4.49
CA PHE A 28 -16.34 3.02 -5.50
C PHE A 28 -15.77 2.28 -6.71
N SER A 29 -16.39 2.43 -7.89
CA SER A 29 -15.93 1.77 -9.10
C SER A 29 -15.74 2.75 -10.22
N PHE A 30 -14.57 2.71 -10.89
CA PHE A 30 -14.20 3.60 -11.98
C PHE A 30 -14.30 5.10 -11.61
N CYS A 31 -14.01 5.43 -10.34
CA CYS A 31 -14.07 6.79 -9.84
C CYS A 31 -12.69 7.47 -9.88
N ASN A 32 -12.71 8.77 -10.16
CA ASN A 32 -11.52 9.61 -10.16
C ASN A 32 -11.46 10.47 -8.89
N PHE A 33 -10.44 10.22 -8.06
CA PHE A 33 -10.11 10.99 -6.85
C PHE A 33 -8.77 11.72 -7.01
N ALA A 34 -8.13 11.68 -8.18
CA ALA A 34 -6.77 12.20 -8.34
C ALA A 34 -6.65 13.66 -7.86
N ASN A 35 -5.58 13.91 -7.08
CA ASN A 35 -5.27 15.20 -6.45
C ASN A 35 -6.34 15.70 -5.44
N LEU A 36 -7.32 14.86 -5.07
CA LEU A 36 -8.38 15.28 -4.16
C LEU A 36 -7.86 15.41 -2.74
N ASN A 37 -8.44 16.33 -2.00
CA ASN A 37 -8.23 16.42 -0.57
C ASN A 37 -9.20 15.48 0.17
N LEU A 38 -8.68 14.34 0.61
CA LEU A 38 -9.39 13.33 1.41
C LEU A 38 -9.11 13.47 2.92
N SER A 39 -8.51 14.60 3.34
CA SER A 39 -8.12 14.79 4.74
C SER A 39 -9.28 14.57 5.70
N SER A 40 -9.04 13.78 6.76
CA SER A 40 -10.00 13.46 7.81
C SER A 40 -11.24 12.68 7.37
N ILE A 41 -11.31 12.24 6.12
CA ILE A 41 -12.39 11.36 5.65
C ILE A 41 -12.20 9.96 6.24
N LYS A 42 -13.32 9.28 6.49
CA LYS A 42 -13.33 7.93 7.04
C LYS A 42 -13.93 6.96 6.05
N PHE A 43 -13.19 5.90 5.76
CA PHE A 43 -13.64 4.76 4.98
C PHE A 43 -13.56 3.52 5.86
N SER A 44 -14.70 2.88 6.10
CA SER A 44 -14.81 1.66 6.91
C SER A 44 -15.47 0.57 6.08
N ASN A 45 -14.81 -0.58 5.94
CA ASN A 45 -15.31 -1.72 5.16
C ASN A 45 -15.67 -1.35 3.71
N CYS A 46 -14.85 -0.47 3.10
CA CYS A 46 -15.09 0.05 1.75
C CYS A 46 -14.21 -0.66 0.72
N GLU A 47 -14.69 -0.66 -0.53
CA GLU A 47 -13.97 -1.18 -1.68
C GLU A 47 -13.77 -0.11 -2.74
N PHE A 48 -12.54 -0.05 -3.28
CA PHE A 48 -12.20 0.80 -4.42
C PHE A 48 -11.79 -0.11 -5.59
N ASN A 49 -12.52 -0.05 -6.69
CA ASN A 49 -12.31 -0.87 -7.86
C ASN A 49 -12.04 0.03 -9.08
N ASP A 50 -10.91 -0.18 -9.76
CA ASP A 50 -10.53 0.58 -10.95
C ASP A 50 -10.49 2.12 -10.74
N CYS A 51 -10.18 2.56 -9.51
CA CYS A 51 -10.18 3.97 -9.15
C CYS A 51 -8.79 4.61 -9.29
N ASN A 52 -8.78 5.94 -9.49
CA ASN A 52 -7.58 6.74 -9.47
C ASN A 52 -7.52 7.60 -8.20
N LEU A 53 -6.63 7.26 -7.26
CA LEU A 53 -6.38 8.01 -6.02
C LEU A 53 -4.99 8.68 -6.03
N SER A 54 -4.35 8.80 -7.19
CA SER A 54 -2.99 9.34 -7.29
C SER A 54 -2.90 10.75 -6.73
N LEU A 55 -1.84 11.02 -5.94
CA LEU A 55 -1.52 12.33 -5.38
C LEU A 55 -2.63 12.91 -4.47
N CYS A 56 -3.53 12.09 -3.95
CA CYS A 56 -4.50 12.54 -2.96
C CYS A 56 -3.81 13.02 -1.68
N ASN A 57 -4.34 14.07 -1.10
CA ASN A 57 -4.00 14.41 0.28
C ASN A 57 -4.82 13.55 1.23
N ILE A 58 -4.16 12.59 1.90
CA ILE A 58 -4.80 11.65 2.83
C ILE A 58 -4.51 11.95 4.31
N ASN A 59 -4.22 13.21 4.63
CA ASN A 59 -3.87 13.60 6.00
C ASN A 59 -5.02 13.33 6.99
N GLY A 60 -4.77 12.44 7.95
CA GLY A 60 -5.79 12.03 8.94
C GLY A 60 -6.92 11.16 8.37
N THR A 61 -6.85 10.73 7.10
CA THR A 61 -7.84 9.83 6.50
C THR A 61 -7.81 8.47 7.20
N ALA A 62 -8.96 7.98 7.63
CA ALA A 62 -9.06 6.66 8.26
C ALA A 62 -9.42 5.58 7.23
N TRP A 63 -8.54 4.59 7.09
CA TRP A 63 -8.72 3.42 6.23
C TRP A 63 -8.90 2.18 7.11
N ARG A 64 -10.15 1.74 7.32
CA ARG A 64 -10.49 0.60 8.18
C ARG A 64 -11.09 -0.52 7.36
N GLN A 65 -10.38 -1.64 7.26
CA GLN A 65 -10.80 -2.80 6.46
C GLN A 65 -11.13 -2.44 5.00
N VAL A 66 -10.24 -1.64 4.37
CA VAL A 66 -10.45 -1.17 3.00
C VAL A 66 -9.72 -2.07 2.01
N GLN A 67 -10.39 -2.36 0.88
CA GLN A 67 -9.84 -3.12 -0.23
C GLN A 67 -9.62 -2.21 -1.44
N PHE A 68 -8.44 -2.29 -2.05
CA PHE A 68 -8.12 -1.61 -3.29
C PHE A 68 -7.85 -2.63 -4.38
N ASN A 69 -8.62 -2.59 -5.47
CA ASN A 69 -8.52 -3.48 -6.61
C ASN A 69 -8.26 -2.67 -7.88
N ASN A 70 -7.18 -2.98 -8.59
CA ASN A 70 -6.79 -2.34 -9.85
C ASN A 70 -6.74 -0.80 -9.79
N CYS A 71 -6.32 -0.25 -8.63
CA CYS A 71 -6.30 1.19 -8.41
C CYS A 71 -4.95 1.82 -8.76
N LYS A 72 -4.99 3.08 -9.22
CA LYS A 72 -3.82 3.96 -9.33
C LYS A 72 -3.70 4.77 -8.05
N MET A 73 -2.56 4.65 -7.38
CA MET A 73 -2.31 5.25 -6.07
C MET A 73 -0.91 5.86 -6.00
N LEU A 74 -0.50 6.52 -7.09
CA LEU A 74 0.85 7.06 -7.25
C LEU A 74 1.13 8.15 -6.22
N GLY A 75 2.30 8.09 -5.58
CA GLY A 75 2.80 9.14 -4.70
C GLY A 75 1.95 9.40 -3.46
N LEU A 76 1.19 8.40 -2.96
CA LEU A 76 0.46 8.54 -1.71
C LEU A 76 1.39 8.46 -0.50
N HIS A 77 1.16 9.30 0.48
CA HIS A 77 1.89 9.36 1.74
C HIS A 77 1.08 8.71 2.87
N PHE A 78 1.17 7.38 3.01
CA PHE A 78 0.37 6.62 4.00
C PHE A 78 0.74 6.93 5.45
N GLU A 79 1.93 7.47 5.72
CA GLU A 79 2.33 7.98 7.05
C GLU A 79 1.46 9.13 7.54
N ASN A 80 0.80 9.85 6.63
CA ASN A 80 -0.12 10.92 6.98
C ASN A 80 -1.54 10.43 7.31
N ALA A 81 -1.85 9.17 7.03
CA ALA A 81 -3.16 8.60 7.34
C ALA A 81 -3.38 8.43 8.85
N ASN A 82 -4.62 8.33 9.27
CA ASN A 82 -4.95 8.05 10.66
C ASN A 82 -4.50 6.62 11.04
N PRO A 83 -3.56 6.45 11.98
CA PRO A 83 -3.04 5.12 12.32
C PRO A 83 -4.05 4.26 13.10
N MET A 84 -5.14 4.85 13.63
CA MET A 84 -6.09 4.13 14.46
C MET A 84 -6.98 3.21 13.62
N GLY A 85 -6.75 1.90 13.76
CA GLY A 85 -7.51 0.88 13.01
C GLY A 85 -7.11 0.79 11.53
N LEU A 86 -5.93 1.29 11.17
CA LEU A 86 -5.41 1.23 9.79
C LEU A 86 -5.33 -0.22 9.33
N GLN A 87 -6.13 -0.56 8.34
CA GLN A 87 -6.18 -1.90 7.75
C GLN A 87 -6.60 -1.81 6.28
N MET A 88 -5.72 -2.23 5.40
CA MET A 88 -5.91 -2.16 3.95
C MET A 88 -5.35 -3.41 3.28
N ASN A 89 -5.88 -3.78 2.13
CA ASN A 89 -5.28 -4.75 1.22
C ASN A 89 -5.27 -4.20 -0.20
N PHE A 90 -4.32 -4.67 -1.00
CA PHE A 90 -4.06 -4.15 -2.33
C PHE A 90 -3.96 -5.30 -3.33
N ASN A 91 -4.75 -5.24 -4.39
CA ASN A 91 -4.73 -6.21 -5.47
C ASN A 91 -4.60 -5.49 -6.81
N GLN A 92 -3.57 -5.81 -7.60
CA GLN A 92 -3.29 -5.21 -8.91
C GLN A 92 -3.14 -3.68 -8.89
N CYS A 93 -2.71 -3.11 -7.75
CA CYS A 93 -2.58 -1.68 -7.59
C CYS A 93 -1.23 -1.14 -8.07
N ASN A 94 -1.24 0.08 -8.62
CA ASN A 94 -0.03 0.83 -8.90
C ASN A 94 0.23 1.86 -7.79
N LEU A 95 1.21 1.55 -6.93
CA LEU A 95 1.61 2.32 -5.76
C LEU A 95 2.98 3.01 -5.97
N MET A 96 3.46 3.11 -7.21
CA MET A 96 4.77 3.71 -7.51
C MET A 96 4.96 5.05 -6.78
N HIS A 97 6.14 5.24 -6.17
CA HIS A 97 6.53 6.41 -5.36
C HIS A 97 5.66 6.63 -4.10
N ALA A 98 4.86 5.66 -3.68
CA ALA A 98 4.15 5.79 -2.41
C ALA A 98 5.11 5.69 -1.22
N SER A 99 4.79 6.41 -0.14
CA SER A 99 5.51 6.35 1.12
C SER A 99 4.70 5.60 2.17
N PHE A 100 5.37 4.61 2.79
CA PHE A 100 4.92 3.89 3.97
C PHE A 100 5.88 4.15 5.15
N PHE A 101 6.56 5.29 5.15
CA PHE A 101 7.50 5.67 6.19
C PHE A 101 6.85 5.61 7.58
N GLN A 102 7.43 4.83 8.51
CA GLN A 102 6.92 4.61 9.87
C GLN A 102 5.49 4.04 9.97
N VAL A 103 4.91 3.54 8.88
CA VAL A 103 3.56 2.96 8.89
C VAL A 103 3.56 1.59 9.55
N VAL A 104 2.60 1.35 10.43
CA VAL A 104 2.32 0.03 11.00
C VAL A 104 1.13 -0.59 10.28
N LEU A 105 1.41 -1.55 9.38
CA LEU A 105 0.40 -2.19 8.54
C LEU A 105 0.67 -3.71 8.46
N LYS A 106 0.40 -4.38 9.58
CA LYS A 106 0.68 -5.81 9.75
C LYS A 106 -0.37 -6.69 9.07
N LYS A 107 0.04 -7.88 8.61
CA LYS A 107 -0.85 -8.88 8.00
C LYS A 107 -1.58 -8.38 6.74
N THR A 108 -1.03 -7.38 6.09
CA THR A 108 -1.55 -6.83 4.84
C THR A 108 -1.22 -7.76 3.67
N ILE A 109 -2.12 -7.85 2.72
CA ILE A 109 -1.91 -8.58 1.48
C ILE A 109 -1.71 -7.55 0.35
N PHE A 110 -0.57 -7.66 -0.32
CA PHE A 110 -0.31 -7.02 -1.60
C PHE A 110 -0.23 -8.12 -2.66
N LYS A 111 -1.08 -8.05 -3.66
CA LYS A 111 -1.11 -9.02 -4.76
C LYS A 111 -0.95 -8.32 -6.09
N SER A 112 0.03 -8.76 -6.89
CA SER A 112 0.31 -8.24 -8.23
C SER A 112 0.43 -6.71 -8.28
N CYS A 113 1.05 -6.11 -7.23
CA CYS A 113 1.18 -4.67 -7.10
C CYS A 113 2.52 -4.16 -7.65
N ASN A 114 2.48 -2.96 -8.25
CA ASN A 114 3.67 -2.19 -8.56
C ASN A 114 4.05 -1.31 -7.35
N LEU A 115 5.16 -1.67 -6.69
CA LEU A 115 5.73 -0.99 -5.52
C LEU A 115 7.08 -0.33 -5.86
N THR A 116 7.29 0.00 -7.14
CA THR A 116 8.50 0.67 -7.63
C THR A 116 8.72 1.99 -6.88
N GLU A 117 9.95 2.17 -6.39
CA GLU A 117 10.39 3.37 -5.67
C GLU A 117 9.52 3.73 -4.45
N CYS A 118 8.85 2.74 -3.83
CA CYS A 118 8.17 2.93 -2.56
C CYS A 118 9.15 3.05 -1.40
N ASP A 119 8.83 3.89 -0.43
CA ASP A 119 9.58 4.01 0.82
C ASP A 119 8.91 3.21 1.95
N PHE A 120 9.60 2.16 2.41
CA PHE A 120 9.19 1.33 3.55
C PHE A 120 10.04 1.58 4.80
N THR A 121 10.80 2.69 4.84
CA THR A 121 11.69 3.01 5.97
C THR A 121 10.94 3.03 7.31
N GLU A 122 11.50 2.36 8.33
CA GLU A 122 10.98 2.29 9.70
C GLU A 122 9.55 1.73 9.83
N SER A 123 9.04 1.09 8.79
CA SER A 123 7.68 0.54 8.77
C SER A 123 7.58 -0.83 9.45
N ASP A 124 6.37 -1.25 9.83
CA ASP A 124 6.09 -2.60 10.34
C ASP A 124 5.06 -3.30 9.45
N PHE A 125 5.55 -4.18 8.59
CA PHE A 125 4.77 -5.06 7.73
C PHE A 125 4.81 -6.51 8.19
N SER A 126 5.12 -6.76 9.44
CA SER A 126 5.25 -8.13 9.95
C SER A 126 4.02 -8.99 9.65
N LYS A 127 4.26 -10.24 9.22
CA LYS A 127 3.24 -11.24 8.82
C LYS A 127 2.44 -10.86 7.56
N SER A 128 2.89 -9.88 6.78
CA SER A 128 2.26 -9.52 5.51
C SER A 128 2.69 -10.46 4.38
N VAL A 129 1.91 -10.47 3.30
CA VAL A 129 2.19 -11.25 2.10
C VAL A 129 2.33 -10.30 0.91
N PHE A 130 3.46 -10.39 0.22
CA PHE A 130 3.70 -9.71 -1.03
C PHE A 130 3.74 -10.76 -2.13
N GLN A 131 2.63 -10.93 -2.83
CA GLN A 131 2.49 -11.90 -3.92
C GLN A 131 2.65 -11.19 -5.27
N GLU A 132 3.60 -11.64 -6.10
CA GLU A 132 3.80 -11.11 -7.45
C GLU A 132 4.00 -9.58 -7.50
N CYS A 133 4.64 -9.01 -6.48
CA CYS A 133 4.90 -7.57 -6.41
C CYS A 133 6.27 -7.22 -6.99
N ASP A 134 6.34 -6.02 -7.57
CA ASP A 134 7.58 -5.44 -8.09
C ASP A 134 8.10 -4.36 -7.13
N PHE A 135 9.33 -4.57 -6.63
CA PHE A 135 9.99 -3.66 -5.68
C PHE A 135 11.16 -2.89 -6.30
N SER A 136 11.18 -2.69 -7.62
CA SER A 136 12.27 -1.95 -8.27
C SER A 136 12.52 -0.61 -7.58
N GLY A 137 13.72 -0.40 -7.06
CA GLY A 137 14.09 0.84 -6.38
C GLY A 137 13.40 1.11 -5.04
N ALA A 138 12.60 0.17 -4.52
CA ALA A 138 11.96 0.32 -3.20
C ALA A 138 13.02 0.32 -2.08
N VAL A 139 12.80 1.14 -1.06
CA VAL A 139 13.71 1.33 0.07
C VAL A 139 13.18 0.63 1.32
N PHE A 140 14.03 -0.22 1.93
CA PHE A 140 13.79 -0.86 3.22
C PHE A 140 14.93 -0.52 4.17
N TYR A 141 14.65 0.27 5.18
CA TYR A 141 15.63 0.64 6.21
C TYR A 141 14.98 0.66 7.59
N ASN A 142 15.56 -0.07 8.56
CA ASN A 142 15.00 -0.26 9.91
C ASN A 142 13.56 -0.82 9.94
N SER A 143 13.14 -1.50 8.89
CA SER A 143 11.77 -2.01 8.75
C SER A 143 11.59 -3.35 9.47
N ASN A 144 10.40 -3.59 10.00
CA ASN A 144 10.02 -4.88 10.56
C ASN A 144 9.31 -5.73 9.48
N LEU A 145 10.04 -6.71 8.97
CA LEU A 145 9.60 -7.65 7.94
C LEU A 145 9.54 -9.10 8.50
N GLU A 146 9.42 -9.27 9.81
CA GLU A 146 9.36 -10.60 10.40
C GLU A 146 8.14 -11.39 9.89
N PHE A 147 8.36 -12.62 9.47
CA PHE A 147 7.33 -13.53 8.93
C PHE A 147 6.66 -13.03 7.63
N VAL A 148 7.25 -12.08 6.92
CA VAL A 148 6.73 -11.62 5.62
C VAL A 148 7.02 -12.68 4.56
N ASP A 149 6.10 -12.85 3.62
CA ASP A 149 6.27 -13.73 2.46
C ASP A 149 6.55 -12.92 1.20
N PHE A 150 7.78 -13.04 0.66
CA PHE A 150 8.25 -12.42 -0.58
C PHE A 150 8.48 -13.42 -1.70
N ARG A 151 8.08 -14.70 -1.56
CA ARG A 151 8.50 -15.78 -2.47
C ARG A 151 8.23 -15.55 -3.93
N THR A 152 7.20 -14.81 -4.28
CA THR A 152 6.79 -14.58 -5.67
C THR A 152 7.05 -13.14 -6.14
N SER A 153 7.57 -12.30 -5.25
CA SER A 153 7.93 -10.91 -5.55
C SER A 153 9.34 -10.79 -6.09
N VAL A 154 9.58 -9.72 -6.83
CA VAL A 154 10.82 -9.53 -7.58
C VAL A 154 11.48 -8.17 -7.31
N ARG A 155 12.78 -8.09 -7.60
CA ARG A 155 13.58 -6.86 -7.61
C ARG A 155 13.63 -6.10 -6.29
N TYR A 156 13.43 -6.78 -5.17
CA TYR A 156 13.66 -6.17 -3.84
C TYR A 156 15.16 -6.12 -3.53
N ALA A 157 15.58 -5.03 -2.83
CA ALA A 157 16.89 -4.88 -2.24
C ALA A 157 16.72 -4.66 -0.73
N ILE A 158 16.89 -5.72 0.06
CA ILE A 158 16.66 -5.71 1.52
C ILE A 158 17.95 -6.06 2.24
N HIS A 159 18.51 -5.13 2.99
CA HIS A 159 19.71 -5.34 3.79
C HIS A 159 19.37 -6.12 5.07
N PRO A 160 19.83 -7.39 5.24
CA PRO A 160 19.43 -8.23 6.37
C PRO A 160 19.82 -7.68 7.75
N GLU A 161 20.95 -6.96 7.84
CA GLU A 161 21.43 -6.42 9.11
C GLU A 161 20.75 -5.11 9.52
N ARG A 162 20.09 -4.44 8.56
CA ARG A 162 19.38 -3.18 8.78
C ARG A 162 17.88 -3.33 8.90
N ASN A 163 17.35 -4.56 8.73
CA ASN A 163 15.94 -4.84 8.79
C ASN A 163 15.67 -6.08 9.65
N LYS A 164 14.51 -6.15 10.28
CA LYS A 164 14.10 -7.35 11.03
C LYS A 164 13.45 -8.32 10.06
N ILE A 165 14.19 -9.35 9.62
CA ILE A 165 13.74 -10.33 8.63
C ILE A 165 13.58 -11.75 9.19
N LYS A 166 13.52 -11.91 10.52
CA LYS A 166 13.38 -13.22 11.15
C LYS A 166 12.17 -13.97 10.62
N LYS A 167 12.38 -15.18 10.07
CA LYS A 167 11.34 -16.01 9.45
C LYS A 167 10.63 -15.39 8.24
N ALA A 168 11.15 -14.32 7.65
CA ALA A 168 10.71 -13.90 6.34
C ALA A 168 11.08 -14.95 5.29
N ILE A 169 10.25 -15.10 4.26
CA ILE A 169 10.38 -16.15 3.25
C ILE A 169 10.70 -15.48 1.91
N PHE A 170 11.79 -15.91 1.29
CA PHE A 170 12.28 -15.41 0.01
C PHE A 170 12.38 -16.55 -1.01
N SER A 171 12.29 -16.23 -2.31
CA SER A 171 12.60 -17.22 -3.34
C SER A 171 14.11 -17.38 -3.51
N GLN A 172 14.53 -18.55 -4.00
CA GLN A 172 15.93 -18.78 -4.34
C GLN A 172 16.37 -17.92 -5.54
N SER A 173 15.49 -17.67 -6.48
CA SER A 173 15.79 -16.87 -7.69
C SER A 173 16.09 -15.41 -7.39
N GLU A 174 15.47 -14.84 -6.34
CA GLU A 174 15.61 -13.42 -5.99
C GLU A 174 16.52 -13.19 -4.78
N ILE A 175 17.25 -14.22 -4.30
CA ILE A 175 18.11 -14.13 -3.11
C ILE A 175 19.21 -13.05 -3.24
N ARG A 176 19.60 -12.71 -4.48
CA ARG A 176 20.56 -11.61 -4.75
C ARG A 176 20.13 -10.30 -4.09
N GLY A 177 18.84 -9.99 -4.02
CA GLY A 177 18.32 -8.78 -3.39
C GLY A 177 18.62 -8.65 -1.90
N LEU A 178 19.04 -9.75 -1.22
CA LEU A 178 19.53 -9.74 0.15
C LEU A 178 21.05 -9.55 0.23
N LEU A 179 21.76 -9.63 -0.89
CA LEU A 179 23.22 -9.70 -0.95
C LEU A 179 23.85 -8.56 -1.74
N GLU A 180 23.07 -7.70 -2.39
CA GLU A 180 23.56 -6.59 -3.22
C GLU A 180 24.53 -5.68 -2.48
N GLN A 181 24.28 -5.41 -1.20
CA GLN A 181 25.12 -4.51 -0.38
C GLN A 181 26.55 -5.04 -0.16
N TYR A 182 26.79 -6.32 -0.38
CA TYR A 182 28.13 -6.93 -0.20
C TYR A 182 28.99 -6.84 -1.45
N GLY A 183 28.44 -6.38 -2.61
CA GLY A 183 29.17 -6.25 -3.86
C GLY A 183 29.75 -7.55 -4.40
N ILE A 184 29.17 -8.69 -4.03
CA ILE A 184 29.61 -10.02 -4.46
C ILE A 184 29.04 -10.36 -5.84
N VAL A 185 29.76 -11.21 -6.59
CA VAL A 185 29.28 -11.77 -7.85
C VAL A 185 28.57 -13.08 -7.58
N ILE A 186 27.37 -13.23 -8.12
CA ILE A 186 26.56 -14.47 -8.06
C ILE A 186 26.35 -14.94 -9.49
N GLU A 187 26.89 -16.12 -9.81
CA GLU A 187 26.81 -16.77 -11.13
C GLU A 187 25.74 -17.86 -11.18
#